data_7c1fc360a9872742b8b3e654c245c270
#
_entry.id   7c1fc360a9872742b8b3e654c245c270
#
_cell.length_a   1.000
_cell.length_b   1.000
_cell.length_c   1.000
_cell.angle_alpha   90.00
_cell.angle_beta   90.00
_cell.angle_gamma   90.00
#
_symmetry.space_group_name_H-M   'P 1'
#
loop_
_entity.id
_entity.type
_entity.pdbx_description
1 polymer ?
#
loop_
_entity_poly.entity_id
_entity_poly.type
_entity_poly.pdbx_seq_one_letter_code
_entity_poly.pdbx_strand_id
1 'polypeptide(L)'
;MKDYASGEELIAEIRKRAELFIAEFDDVPASELHTLKDGVDRTPAQMLAYQLGWMDLLLGWERDEQAGREVVTPAPGYRWNRLGDLYSTFYEQWSDASLPQLREAFRERVDGVVALVASLSRDELFTSGQRAWASSTPSAWPVAKWVHINTVAPFTSFRTRIRAWKRR
;
A
#
# COMPACT_ATOMS: atom_id res chain seq x y z
N MET A 1 -13.52 8.68 5.66
CA MET A 1 -12.99 8.08 4.41
C MET A 1 -13.72 8.64 3.21
N LYS A 2 -13.05 8.75 2.08
CA LYS A 2 -13.68 9.17 0.84
C LYS A 2 -14.64 8.09 0.34
N ASP A 3 -15.84 8.50 -0.05
CA ASP A 3 -16.81 7.61 -0.68
C ASP A 3 -16.58 7.57 -2.21
N TYR A 4 -16.67 6.36 -2.76
CA TYR A 4 -16.51 6.11 -4.19
C TYR A 4 -17.84 5.69 -4.78
N ALA A 5 -18.19 6.28 -5.91
CA ALA A 5 -19.43 5.95 -6.62
C ALA A 5 -19.31 4.63 -7.39
N SER A 6 -18.10 4.23 -7.75
CA SER A 6 -17.84 3.05 -8.58
C SER A 6 -16.41 2.54 -8.41
N GLY A 7 -16.14 1.33 -8.92
CA GLY A 7 -14.78 0.80 -9.00
C GLY A 7 -13.88 1.64 -9.89
N GLU A 8 -14.40 2.16 -11.00
CA GLU A 8 -13.67 3.06 -11.91
C GLU A 8 -13.21 4.33 -11.20
N GLU A 9 -14.04 4.90 -10.33
CA GLU A 9 -13.67 6.09 -9.56
C GLU A 9 -12.55 5.78 -8.57
N LEU A 10 -12.61 4.63 -7.89
CA LEU A 10 -11.55 4.17 -7.00
C LEU A 10 -10.25 3.96 -7.78
N ILE A 11 -10.29 3.30 -8.94
CA ILE A 11 -9.12 3.08 -9.80
C ILE A 11 -8.50 4.42 -10.22
N ALA A 12 -9.32 5.38 -10.65
CA ALA A 12 -8.82 6.69 -11.05
C ALA A 12 -8.08 7.40 -9.91
N GLU A 13 -8.61 7.31 -8.70
CA GLU A 13 -7.98 7.91 -7.52
C GLU A 13 -6.69 7.19 -7.12
N ILE A 14 -6.66 5.85 -7.18
CA ILE A 14 -5.44 5.08 -6.95
C ILE A 14 -4.34 5.54 -7.91
N ARG A 15 -4.63 5.58 -9.20
CA ARG A 15 -3.64 5.97 -10.21
C ARG A 15 -3.16 7.40 -10.03
N LYS A 16 -4.06 8.32 -9.75
CA LYS A 16 -3.71 9.73 -9.51
C LYS A 16 -2.75 9.86 -8.34
N ARG A 17 -3.09 9.25 -7.20
CA ARG A 17 -2.25 9.35 -5.99
C ARG A 17 -0.93 8.62 -6.14
N ALA A 18 -0.94 7.48 -6.83
CA ALA A 18 0.28 6.73 -7.13
C ALA A 18 1.25 7.56 -7.97
N GLU A 19 0.78 8.19 -9.05
CA GLU A 19 1.63 9.01 -9.92
C GLU A 19 2.16 10.25 -9.20
N LEU A 20 1.32 10.93 -8.41
CA LEU A 20 1.75 12.09 -7.64
C LEU A 20 2.81 11.71 -6.59
N PHE A 21 2.69 10.56 -5.97
CA PHE A 21 3.66 10.07 -5.00
C PHE A 21 4.96 9.66 -5.67
N ILE A 22 4.91 8.78 -6.68
CA ILE A 22 6.12 8.22 -7.29
C ILE A 22 6.95 9.28 -8.02
N ALA A 23 6.30 10.29 -8.59
CA ALA A 23 6.99 11.39 -9.27
C ALA A 23 7.89 12.20 -8.31
N GLU A 24 7.58 12.22 -7.02
CA GLU A 24 8.42 12.92 -6.03
C GLU A 24 9.82 12.30 -5.90
N PHE A 25 9.99 11.05 -6.37
CA PHE A 25 11.29 10.36 -6.32
C PHE A 25 12.17 10.62 -7.55
N ASP A 26 11.67 11.36 -8.55
CA ASP A 26 12.43 11.65 -9.78
C ASP A 26 13.73 12.39 -9.49
N ASP A 27 13.74 13.26 -8.50
CA ASP A 27 14.88 14.08 -8.11
C ASP A 27 15.57 13.62 -6.81
N VAL A 28 15.26 12.43 -6.33
CA VAL A 28 15.96 11.84 -5.19
C VAL A 28 17.27 11.23 -5.69
N PRO A 29 18.44 11.71 -5.20
CA PRO A 29 19.70 11.12 -5.60
C PRO A 29 19.81 9.66 -5.16
N ALA A 30 20.33 8.78 -6.03
CA ALA A 30 20.56 7.39 -5.69
C ALA A 30 21.43 7.20 -4.45
N SER A 31 22.40 8.12 -4.24
CA SER A 31 23.29 8.11 -3.08
C SER A 31 22.58 8.42 -1.76
N GLU A 32 21.38 9.00 -1.81
CA GLU A 32 20.60 9.37 -0.62
C GLU A 32 19.40 8.45 -0.37
N LEU A 33 19.28 7.37 -1.12
CA LEU A 33 18.15 6.42 -1.01
C LEU A 33 17.95 5.90 0.42
N HIS A 34 19.03 5.68 1.14
CA HIS A 34 19.02 5.17 2.52
C HIS A 34 19.37 6.24 3.56
N THR A 35 19.28 7.50 3.20
CA THR A 35 19.60 8.61 4.10
C THR A 35 18.39 8.99 4.96
N LEU A 36 18.55 8.93 6.26
CA LEU A 36 17.56 9.47 7.20
C LEU A 36 17.95 10.92 7.51
N LYS A 37 16.99 11.83 7.36
CA LYS A 37 17.21 13.26 7.64
C LYS A 37 16.47 13.68 8.91
N ASP A 38 16.98 14.72 9.57
CA ASP A 38 16.37 15.24 10.79
C ASP A 38 14.91 15.66 10.58
N GLY A 39 14.07 15.29 11.53
CA GLY A 39 12.64 15.63 11.46
C GLY A 39 11.82 14.75 10.54
N VAL A 40 12.42 13.70 9.97
CA VAL A 40 11.74 12.72 9.13
C VAL A 40 12.03 11.33 9.70
N ASP A 41 11.02 10.50 9.79
CA ASP A 41 11.12 9.20 10.48
C ASP A 41 11.47 8.02 9.55
N ARG A 42 11.58 8.25 8.24
CA ARG A 42 11.88 7.19 7.26
C ARG A 42 12.80 7.70 6.15
N THR A 43 13.59 6.79 5.62
CA THR A 43 14.37 7.02 4.41
C THR A 43 13.47 6.92 3.17
N PRO A 44 13.91 7.46 2.00
CA PRO A 44 13.18 7.25 0.75
C PRO A 44 12.91 5.78 0.44
N ALA A 45 13.91 4.90 0.64
CA ALA A 45 13.75 3.46 0.44
C ALA A 45 12.66 2.89 1.34
N GLN A 46 12.63 3.27 2.61
CA GLN A 46 11.61 2.81 3.56
C GLN A 46 10.21 3.29 3.19
N MET A 47 10.09 4.51 2.66
CA MET A 47 8.81 5.05 2.21
C MET A 47 8.22 4.23 1.06
N LEU A 48 9.06 3.79 0.12
CA LEU A 48 8.63 2.91 -0.98
C LEU A 48 8.35 1.49 -0.48
N ALA A 49 9.23 0.93 0.34
CA ALA A 49 9.05 -0.42 0.89
C ALA A 49 7.77 -0.53 1.72
N TYR A 50 7.38 0.51 2.44
CA TYR A 50 6.12 0.58 3.18
C TYR A 50 4.92 0.35 2.25
N GLN A 51 4.89 1.03 1.10
CA GLN A 51 3.81 0.89 0.13
C GLN A 51 3.79 -0.51 -0.47
N LEU A 52 4.96 -1.02 -0.84
CA LEU A 52 5.10 -2.37 -1.40
C LEU A 52 4.62 -3.44 -0.44
N GLY A 53 4.99 -3.34 0.83
CA GLY A 53 4.59 -4.30 1.85
C GLY A 53 3.08 -4.39 2.01
N TRP A 54 2.40 -3.27 2.11
CA TRP A 54 0.94 -3.27 2.27
C TRP A 54 0.21 -3.73 1.00
N MET A 55 0.67 -3.34 -0.19
CA MET A 55 0.06 -3.83 -1.43
C MET A 55 0.27 -5.33 -1.60
N ASP A 56 1.45 -5.84 -1.26
CA ASP A 56 1.73 -7.28 -1.32
C ASP A 56 0.83 -8.06 -0.36
N LEU A 57 0.62 -7.54 0.86
CA LEU A 57 -0.31 -8.18 1.80
C LEU A 57 -1.74 -8.16 1.30
N LEU A 58 -2.22 -7.04 0.81
CA LEU A 58 -3.58 -6.91 0.27
C LEU A 58 -3.82 -7.91 -0.86
N LEU A 59 -2.92 -7.95 -1.83
CA LEU A 59 -2.99 -8.90 -2.96
C LEU A 59 -2.88 -10.34 -2.49
N GLY A 60 -2.05 -10.60 -1.49
CA GLY A 60 -1.88 -11.92 -0.90
C GLY A 60 -3.12 -12.41 -0.15
N TRP A 61 -3.77 -11.54 0.61
CA TRP A 61 -5.02 -11.90 1.32
C TRP A 61 -6.09 -12.36 0.32
N GLU A 62 -6.28 -11.62 -0.75
CA GLU A 62 -7.26 -11.97 -1.77
C GLU A 62 -6.90 -13.28 -2.48
N ARG A 63 -5.66 -13.39 -2.92
CA ARG A 63 -5.18 -14.61 -3.60
C ARG A 63 -5.38 -15.84 -2.72
N ASP A 64 -5.01 -15.74 -1.45
CA ASP A 64 -5.05 -16.88 -0.54
C ASP A 64 -6.49 -17.27 -0.20
N GLU A 65 -7.36 -16.31 0.03
CA GLU A 65 -8.78 -16.59 0.29
C GLU A 65 -9.44 -17.24 -0.93
N GLN A 66 -9.18 -16.73 -2.14
CA GLN A 66 -9.73 -17.31 -3.37
C GLN A 66 -9.21 -18.74 -3.63
N ALA A 67 -8.02 -19.05 -3.14
CA ALA A 67 -7.44 -20.40 -3.23
C ALA A 67 -7.89 -21.34 -2.11
N GLY A 68 -8.78 -20.89 -1.23
CA GLY A 68 -9.30 -21.68 -0.12
C GLY A 68 -8.33 -21.82 1.05
N ARG A 69 -7.26 -21.02 1.08
CA ARG A 69 -6.32 -21.00 2.21
C ARG A 69 -6.83 -20.09 3.32
N GLU A 70 -6.45 -20.42 4.56
CA GLU A 70 -6.72 -19.55 5.69
C GLU A 70 -5.89 -18.26 5.57
N VAL A 71 -6.53 -17.11 5.82
CA VAL A 71 -5.87 -15.80 5.79
C VAL A 71 -5.81 -15.24 7.20
N VAL A 72 -4.59 -14.97 7.67
CA VAL A 72 -4.34 -14.28 8.95
C VAL A 72 -3.92 -12.85 8.66
N THR A 73 -4.72 -11.87 9.13
CA THR A 73 -4.40 -10.46 8.94
C THR A 73 -3.86 -9.84 10.22
N PRO A 74 -2.90 -8.88 10.15
CA PRO A 74 -2.25 -8.39 8.91
C PRO A 74 -1.35 -9.41 8.26
N ALA A 75 -0.71 -10.29 9.02
CA ALA A 75 0.14 -11.38 8.56
C ALA A 75 0.32 -12.39 9.70
N PRO A 76 0.65 -13.67 9.42
CA PRO A 76 0.89 -14.66 10.47
C PRO A 76 1.98 -14.18 11.45
N GLY A 77 1.67 -14.23 12.74
CA GLY A 77 2.59 -13.81 13.80
C GLY A 77 2.60 -12.31 14.08
N TYR A 78 1.81 -11.51 13.37
CA TYR A 78 1.73 -10.05 13.56
C TYR A 78 0.32 -9.63 13.96
N ARG A 79 0.22 -8.49 14.65
CA ARG A 79 -1.04 -7.95 15.17
C ARG A 79 -1.25 -6.52 14.71
N TRP A 80 -2.50 -6.15 14.49
CA TRP A 80 -2.88 -4.80 14.08
C TRP A 80 -2.46 -3.70 15.06
N ASN A 81 -2.34 -4.02 16.34
CA ASN A 81 -1.91 -3.05 17.36
C ASN A 81 -0.39 -3.00 17.57
N ARG A 82 0.38 -3.77 16.78
CA ARG A 82 1.84 -3.82 16.87
C ARG A 82 2.46 -3.98 15.49
N LEU A 83 2.38 -2.91 14.68
CA LEU A 83 2.79 -2.95 13.28
C LEU A 83 4.29 -2.67 13.05
N GLY A 84 4.99 -2.16 14.05
CA GLY A 84 6.41 -1.80 13.91
C GLY A 84 7.29 -2.95 13.44
N ASP A 85 7.09 -4.15 13.98
CA ASP A 85 7.85 -5.33 13.57
C ASP A 85 7.53 -5.75 12.14
N LEU A 86 6.25 -5.60 11.74
CA LEU A 86 5.82 -5.87 10.37
C LEU A 86 6.47 -4.90 9.38
N TYR A 87 6.51 -3.61 9.71
CA TYR A 87 7.19 -2.61 8.87
C TYR A 87 8.67 -2.93 8.71
N SER A 88 9.33 -3.41 9.76
CA SER A 88 10.73 -3.84 9.67
C SER A 88 10.93 -4.95 8.64
N THR A 89 9.99 -5.89 8.53
CA THR A 89 10.06 -6.93 7.48
C THR A 89 9.93 -6.35 6.08
N PHE A 90 9.10 -5.33 5.90
CA PHE A 90 8.98 -4.64 4.61
C PHE A 90 10.30 -3.99 4.21
N TYR A 91 10.92 -3.29 5.15
CA TYR A 91 12.19 -2.58 4.90
C TYR A 91 13.33 -3.56 4.61
N GLU A 92 13.39 -4.65 5.34
CA GLU A 92 14.42 -5.68 5.16
C GLU A 92 14.27 -6.37 3.79
N GLN A 93 13.06 -6.70 3.40
CA GLN A 93 12.79 -7.36 2.11
C GLN A 93 13.32 -6.56 0.92
N TRP A 94 13.28 -5.24 0.99
CA TRP A 94 13.66 -4.35 -0.11
C TRP A 94 14.97 -3.62 0.13
N SER A 95 15.74 -4.00 1.16
CA SER A 95 16.96 -3.29 1.58
C SER A 95 18.05 -3.24 0.51
N ASP A 96 18.12 -4.24 -0.36
CA ASP A 96 19.14 -4.33 -1.41
C ASP A 96 18.64 -3.79 -2.76
N ALA A 97 17.40 -3.36 -2.84
CA ALA A 97 16.83 -2.85 -4.10
C ALA A 97 17.32 -1.43 -4.39
N SER A 98 17.63 -1.16 -5.67
CA SER A 98 17.94 0.19 -6.15
C SER A 98 16.67 1.04 -6.24
N LEU A 99 16.83 2.36 -6.36
CA LEU A 99 15.69 3.26 -6.58
C LEU A 99 14.90 2.89 -7.85
N PRO A 100 15.54 2.63 -9.02
CA PRO A 100 14.78 2.16 -10.19
C PRO A 100 14.01 0.87 -9.94
N GLN A 101 14.60 -0.09 -9.22
CA GLN A 101 13.93 -1.35 -8.88
C GLN A 101 12.73 -1.13 -7.97
N LEU A 102 12.86 -0.28 -6.96
CA LEU A 102 11.75 0.08 -6.06
C LEU A 102 10.61 0.77 -6.81
N ARG A 103 10.94 1.68 -7.71
CA ARG A 103 9.95 2.40 -8.54
C ARG A 103 9.20 1.46 -9.46
N GLU A 104 9.92 0.55 -10.12
CA GLU A 104 9.32 -0.46 -11.00
C GLU A 104 8.39 -1.38 -10.21
N ALA A 105 8.86 -1.90 -9.08
CA ALA A 105 8.06 -2.75 -8.21
C ALA A 105 6.80 -2.02 -7.72
N PHE A 106 6.91 -0.75 -7.35
CA PHE A 106 5.78 0.07 -6.95
C PHE A 106 4.72 0.13 -8.06
N ARG A 107 5.14 0.45 -9.29
CA ARG A 107 4.22 0.52 -10.43
C ARG A 107 3.54 -0.82 -10.71
N GLU A 108 4.28 -1.91 -10.65
CA GLU A 108 3.73 -3.26 -10.83
C GLU A 108 2.66 -3.59 -9.78
N ARG A 109 2.90 -3.25 -8.51
CA ARG A 109 1.92 -3.52 -7.43
C ARG A 109 0.68 -2.65 -7.59
N VAL A 110 0.85 -1.39 -7.98
CA VAL A 110 -0.30 -0.52 -8.28
C VAL A 110 -1.14 -1.11 -9.42
N ASP A 111 -0.51 -1.57 -10.49
CA ASP A 111 -1.21 -2.25 -11.59
C ASP A 111 -1.94 -3.50 -11.09
N GLY A 112 -1.33 -4.26 -10.19
CA GLY A 112 -1.95 -5.44 -9.58
C GLY A 112 -3.19 -5.09 -8.76
N VAL A 113 -3.12 -4.05 -7.95
CA VAL A 113 -4.29 -3.60 -7.16
C VAL A 113 -5.38 -3.06 -8.06
N VAL A 114 -5.03 -2.29 -9.08
CA VAL A 114 -6.00 -1.79 -10.07
C VAL A 114 -6.69 -2.96 -10.79
N ALA A 115 -5.93 -3.98 -11.19
CA ALA A 115 -6.50 -5.18 -11.83
C ALA A 115 -7.45 -5.90 -10.88
N LEU A 116 -7.11 -6.00 -9.60
CA LEU A 116 -7.99 -6.58 -8.59
C LEU A 116 -9.31 -5.81 -8.50
N VAL A 117 -9.24 -4.49 -8.34
CA VAL A 117 -10.44 -3.65 -8.25
C VAL A 117 -11.31 -3.79 -9.51
N ALA A 118 -10.68 -3.80 -10.69
CA ALA A 118 -11.39 -3.96 -11.97
C ALA A 118 -12.10 -5.32 -12.10
N SER A 119 -11.57 -6.36 -11.43
CA SER A 119 -12.14 -7.70 -11.47
C SER A 119 -13.32 -7.92 -10.51
N LEU A 120 -13.51 -7.03 -9.54
CA LEU A 120 -14.54 -7.17 -8.52
C LEU A 120 -15.83 -6.48 -8.93
N SER A 121 -16.96 -7.13 -8.59
CA SER A 121 -18.28 -6.53 -8.78
C SER A 121 -18.49 -5.37 -7.81
N ARG A 122 -19.54 -4.58 -8.05
CA ARG A 122 -19.93 -3.50 -7.15
C ARG A 122 -20.21 -4.03 -5.73
N ASP A 123 -20.92 -5.16 -5.63
CA ASP A 123 -21.21 -5.76 -4.32
C ASP A 123 -19.94 -6.25 -3.63
N GLU A 124 -19.03 -6.88 -4.37
CA GLU A 124 -17.75 -7.33 -3.80
C GLU A 124 -16.91 -6.16 -3.28
N LEU A 125 -16.97 -5.01 -3.94
CA LEU A 125 -16.20 -3.82 -3.53
C LEU A 125 -16.85 -3.07 -2.36
N PHE A 126 -18.17 -2.85 -2.41
CA PHE A 126 -18.82 -1.85 -1.57
C PHE A 126 -19.77 -2.42 -0.52
N THR A 127 -20.09 -3.71 -0.55
CA THR A 127 -20.91 -4.36 0.46
C THR A 127 -20.03 -5.06 1.49
N SER A 128 -20.27 -4.81 2.77
CA SER A 128 -19.55 -5.49 3.86
C SER A 128 -19.79 -7.00 3.84
N GLY A 129 -18.81 -7.78 4.32
CA GLY A 129 -18.96 -9.22 4.48
C GLY A 129 -18.66 -10.05 3.24
N GLN A 130 -18.20 -9.44 2.16
CA GLN A 130 -17.90 -10.13 0.90
C GLN A 130 -16.60 -10.94 0.93
N ARG A 131 -15.69 -10.61 1.84
CA ARG A 131 -14.40 -11.30 2.03
C ARG A 131 -14.13 -11.49 3.52
N ALA A 132 -13.72 -12.67 3.90
CA ALA A 132 -13.35 -12.96 5.29
C ALA A 132 -12.16 -12.11 5.72
N TRP A 133 -11.16 -11.94 4.87
CA TRP A 133 -9.98 -11.13 5.18
C TRP A 133 -10.35 -9.65 5.43
N ALA A 134 -11.37 -9.14 4.77
CA ALA A 134 -11.82 -7.77 4.94
C ALA A 134 -12.75 -7.59 6.16
N SER A 135 -13.20 -8.68 6.74
CA SER A 135 -14.15 -8.69 7.87
C SER A 135 -13.43 -8.89 9.21
N SER A 136 -12.11 -8.73 9.25
CA SER A 136 -11.28 -9.00 10.44
C SER A 136 -11.38 -7.92 11.52
N THR A 137 -12.02 -6.80 11.25
CA THR A 137 -12.28 -5.75 12.24
C THR A 137 -13.73 -5.79 12.71
N PRO A 138 -14.02 -5.29 13.93
CA PRO A 138 -15.41 -5.18 14.39
C PRO A 138 -16.32 -4.38 13.47
N SER A 139 -15.74 -3.43 12.70
CA SER A 139 -16.47 -2.58 11.77
C SER A 139 -16.88 -3.29 10.48
N ALA A 140 -16.29 -4.44 10.18
CA ALA A 140 -16.56 -5.22 8.96
C ALA A 140 -16.54 -4.35 7.70
N TRP A 141 -15.43 -3.67 7.45
CA TRP A 141 -15.30 -2.71 6.34
C TRP A 141 -15.43 -3.40 4.99
N PRO A 142 -16.07 -2.75 3.99
CA PRO A 142 -16.07 -3.27 2.63
C PRO A 142 -14.65 -3.29 2.04
N VAL A 143 -14.44 -4.13 1.04
CA VAL A 143 -13.13 -4.29 0.37
C VAL A 143 -12.60 -2.94 -0.14
N ALA A 144 -13.46 -2.10 -0.72
CA ALA A 144 -13.05 -0.78 -1.23
C ALA A 144 -12.39 0.09 -0.17
N LYS A 145 -12.84 0.01 1.09
CA LYS A 145 -12.22 0.76 2.19
C LYS A 145 -10.82 0.22 2.49
N TRP A 146 -10.65 -1.10 2.49
CA TRP A 146 -9.32 -1.71 2.67
C TRP A 146 -8.37 -1.34 1.55
N VAL A 147 -8.85 -1.33 0.31
CA VAL A 147 -8.05 -0.88 -0.84
C VAL A 147 -7.64 0.57 -0.67
N HIS A 148 -8.57 1.45 -0.29
CA HIS A 148 -8.29 2.87 -0.07
C HIS A 148 -7.22 3.09 1.01
N ILE A 149 -7.34 2.44 2.16
CA ILE A 149 -6.40 2.64 3.28
C ILE A 149 -5.02 2.02 3.02
N ASN A 150 -4.92 1.12 2.05
CA ASN A 150 -3.65 0.50 1.66
C ASN A 150 -3.03 1.11 0.40
N THR A 151 -3.69 2.05 -0.24
CA THR A 151 -3.20 2.73 -1.46
C THR A 151 -3.37 4.24 -1.37
N VAL A 152 -4.55 4.76 -1.64
CA VAL A 152 -4.82 6.20 -1.74
C VAL A 152 -4.38 6.96 -0.50
N ALA A 153 -4.75 6.48 0.69
CA ALA A 153 -4.41 7.16 1.94
C ALA A 153 -2.90 7.23 2.18
N PRO A 154 -2.14 6.10 2.16
CA PRO A 154 -0.70 6.18 2.36
C PRO A 154 0.04 6.86 1.21
N PHE A 155 -0.37 6.71 -0.05
CA PHE A 155 0.26 7.44 -1.15
C PHE A 155 0.17 8.96 -0.90
N THR A 156 -0.98 9.43 -0.45
CA THR A 156 -1.20 10.84 -0.16
C THR A 156 -0.36 11.32 1.02
N SER A 157 -0.37 10.59 2.14
CA SER A 157 0.37 11.00 3.34
C SER A 157 1.89 10.90 3.15
N PHE A 158 2.36 9.86 2.45
CA PHE A 158 3.79 9.69 2.19
C PHE A 158 4.33 10.64 1.14
N ARG A 159 3.49 11.12 0.22
CA ARG A 159 3.88 12.24 -0.65
C ARG A 159 4.29 13.45 0.18
N THR A 160 3.52 13.78 1.19
CA THR A 160 3.86 14.86 2.11
C THR A 160 5.20 14.59 2.82
N ARG A 161 5.42 13.35 3.25
CA ARG A 161 6.66 12.95 3.97
C ARG A 161 7.90 13.02 3.09
N ILE A 162 7.83 12.51 1.85
CA ILE A 162 8.99 12.60 0.94
C ILE A 162 9.30 14.05 0.57
N ARG A 163 8.29 14.87 0.39
CA ARG A 163 8.49 16.30 0.16
C ARG A 163 9.16 16.98 1.35
N ALA A 164 8.76 16.63 2.57
CA ALA A 164 9.42 17.12 3.78
C ALA A 164 10.88 16.67 3.84
N TRP A 165 11.17 15.41 3.50
CA TRP A 165 12.53 14.88 3.44
C TRP A 165 13.40 15.67 2.45
N LYS A 166 12.88 15.98 1.27
CA LYS A 166 13.62 16.74 0.23
C LYS A 166 13.98 18.16 0.67
N ARG A 167 13.21 18.75 1.59
CA ARG A 167 13.47 20.09 2.10
C ARG A 167 14.51 20.16 3.24
N ARG A 168 14.98 19.04 3.76
CA ARG A 168 15.92 18.95 4.89
C ARG A 168 17.39 19.01 4.47
#